data_a3f6fe578abf266469714b3183129d78
#
_entry.id   a3f6fe578abf266469714b3183129d78
#
_cell.length_a   1.000
_cell.length_b   1.000
_cell.length_c   1.000
_cell.angle_alpha   90.00
_cell.angle_beta   90.00
_cell.angle_gamma   90.00
#
_symmetry.space_group_name_H-M   'P 1'
#
loop_
_entity.id
_entity.type
_entity.pdbx_description
1 polymer ?
#
loop_
_entity_poly.entity_id
_entity_poly.type
_entity_poly.pdbx_seq_one_letter_code
_entity_poly.pdbx_strand_id
1 'polypeptide(L)'
;DFRGRCILLVEDNELNSEIAVEILNEYGFLVDTAENGAEAVEKVKNSTPGNYDLVLMDVQMPVMNGYEATKQIRALDDPTLAEITILAMTANAFDEDKKKAMECGMDGFLSKPIVIEELLRTLQKNLNQVPGVSEKSRK
;
A
#
# COMPACT_ATOMS: atom_id res chain seq x y z
N ASP A 1 -9.69 14.04 6.46
CA ASP A 1 -10.78 13.46 5.70
C ASP A 1 -10.22 12.64 4.53
N PHE A 2 -10.61 11.38 4.47
CA PHE A 2 -10.08 10.45 3.46
C PHE A 2 -11.07 10.16 2.33
N ARG A 3 -12.17 10.85 2.28
CA ARG A 3 -13.18 10.58 1.26
C ARG A 3 -12.64 10.76 -0.15
N GLY A 4 -12.94 9.78 -0.99
CA GLY A 4 -12.50 9.81 -2.38
C GLY A 4 -11.10 9.29 -2.62
N ARG A 5 -10.34 9.03 -1.57
CA ARG A 5 -9.01 8.44 -1.71
C ARG A 5 -9.15 6.96 -2.02
N CYS A 6 -8.35 6.47 -2.93
CA CYS A 6 -8.42 5.07 -3.35
C CYS A 6 -7.20 4.28 -2.89
N ILE A 7 -7.45 3.15 -2.26
CA ILE A 7 -6.40 2.27 -1.77
C ILE A 7 -6.48 0.95 -2.52
N LEU A 8 -5.33 0.46 -2.96
CA LEU A 8 -5.23 -0.90 -3.46
C LEU A 8 -4.78 -1.77 -2.29
N LEU A 9 -5.64 -2.68 -1.88
CA LEU A 9 -5.36 -3.58 -0.77
C LEU A 9 -4.93 -4.93 -1.32
N VAL A 10 -3.72 -5.34 -1.01
CA VAL A 10 -3.17 -6.61 -1.49
C VAL A 10 -3.07 -7.58 -0.32
N GLU A 11 -3.93 -8.57 -0.32
CA GLU A 11 -4.06 -9.53 0.77
C GLU A 11 -4.59 -10.85 0.22
N ASP A 12 -3.89 -11.95 0.49
CA ASP A 12 -4.28 -13.25 -0.05
C ASP A 12 -5.38 -13.94 0.76
N ASN A 13 -5.57 -13.55 2.00
CA ASN A 13 -6.62 -14.13 2.85
C ASN A 13 -7.92 -13.36 2.66
N GLU A 14 -8.93 -14.05 2.12
CA GLU A 14 -10.20 -13.41 1.80
C GLU A 14 -10.88 -12.76 2.99
N LEU A 15 -10.88 -13.45 4.14
CA LEU A 15 -11.49 -12.89 5.34
C LEU A 15 -10.78 -11.63 5.82
N ASN A 16 -9.45 -11.66 5.84
CA ASN A 16 -8.67 -10.49 6.23
C ASN A 16 -8.92 -9.33 5.28
N SER A 17 -9.03 -9.63 3.99
CA SER A 17 -9.31 -8.62 2.98
C SER A 17 -10.66 -7.97 3.23
N GLU A 18 -11.70 -8.77 3.48
CA GLU A 18 -13.04 -8.26 3.73
C GLU A 18 -13.09 -7.37 4.96
N ILE A 19 -12.42 -7.76 6.02
CA ILE A 19 -12.39 -6.98 7.25
C ILE A 19 -11.71 -5.62 7.00
N ALA A 20 -10.58 -5.63 6.32
CA ALA A 20 -9.85 -4.40 6.03
C ALA A 20 -10.66 -3.48 5.11
N VAL A 21 -11.29 -4.04 4.08
CA VAL A 21 -12.13 -3.26 3.16
C VAL A 21 -13.24 -2.56 3.93
N GLU A 22 -13.92 -3.31 4.79
CA GLU A 22 -15.02 -2.75 5.58
C GLU A 22 -14.56 -1.59 6.44
N ILE A 23 -13.44 -1.76 7.14
CA ILE A 23 -12.88 -0.72 7.98
C ILE A 23 -12.53 0.53 7.15
N LEU A 24 -11.84 0.33 6.04
CA LEU A 24 -11.41 1.45 5.21
C LEU A 24 -12.60 2.18 4.61
N ASN A 25 -13.63 1.45 4.18
CA ASN A 25 -14.83 2.07 3.63
C ASN A 25 -15.54 2.95 4.67
N GLU A 26 -15.52 2.55 5.93
CA GLU A 26 -16.14 3.35 6.99
C GLU A 26 -15.49 4.72 7.13
N TYR A 27 -14.22 4.85 6.77
CA TYR A 27 -13.50 6.11 6.85
C TYR A 27 -13.45 6.87 5.54
N GLY A 28 -14.23 6.41 4.55
CA GLY A 28 -14.38 7.13 3.31
C GLY A 28 -13.49 6.68 2.16
N PHE A 29 -12.65 5.69 2.36
CA PHE A 29 -11.78 5.20 1.29
C PHE A 29 -12.55 4.37 0.27
N LEU A 30 -12.12 4.50 -0.97
CA LEU A 30 -12.52 3.56 -2.02
C LEU A 30 -11.43 2.49 -2.04
N VAL A 31 -11.82 1.23 -2.07
CA VAL A 31 -10.85 0.13 -1.97
C VAL A 31 -10.99 -0.82 -3.15
N ASP A 32 -9.87 -1.05 -3.84
CA ASP A 32 -9.76 -2.11 -4.81
C ASP A 32 -8.87 -3.18 -4.19
N THR A 33 -9.04 -4.43 -4.57
CA THR A 33 -8.30 -5.52 -3.94
C THR A 33 -7.49 -6.33 -4.95
N ALA A 34 -6.40 -6.95 -4.46
CA ALA A 34 -5.62 -7.89 -5.23
C ALA A 34 -5.28 -9.07 -4.32
N GLU A 35 -5.21 -10.27 -4.87
CA GLU A 35 -5.02 -11.49 -4.08
C GLU A 35 -3.56 -11.89 -3.91
N ASN A 36 -2.68 -11.32 -4.69
CA ASN A 36 -1.25 -11.63 -4.60
C ASN A 36 -0.45 -10.51 -5.24
N GLY A 37 0.87 -10.63 -5.14
CA GLY A 37 1.75 -9.59 -5.65
C GLY A 37 1.70 -9.43 -7.17
N ALA A 38 1.53 -10.52 -7.90
CA ALA A 38 1.47 -10.44 -9.35
C ALA A 38 0.24 -9.65 -9.81
N GLU A 39 -0.91 -9.91 -9.18
CA GLU A 39 -2.13 -9.17 -9.48
C GLU A 39 -1.98 -7.70 -9.12
N ALA A 40 -1.31 -7.42 -7.99
CA ALA A 40 -1.07 -6.05 -7.57
C ALA A 40 -0.24 -5.29 -8.61
N VAL A 41 0.84 -5.89 -9.10
CA VAL A 41 1.68 -5.27 -10.12
C VAL A 41 0.87 -4.97 -11.37
N GLU A 42 0.05 -5.92 -11.81
CA GLU A 42 -0.78 -5.73 -12.99
C GLU A 42 -1.79 -4.59 -12.81
N LYS A 43 -2.42 -4.53 -11.66
CA LYS A 43 -3.40 -3.47 -11.40
C LYS A 43 -2.76 -2.09 -11.38
N VAL A 44 -1.60 -1.97 -10.73
CA VAL A 44 -0.88 -0.68 -10.72
C VAL A 44 -0.43 -0.32 -12.12
N LYS A 45 0.17 -1.27 -12.83
CA LYS A 45 0.67 -1.05 -14.18
C LYS A 45 -0.42 -0.58 -15.13
N ASN A 46 -1.60 -1.14 -15.02
CA ASN A 46 -2.72 -0.83 -15.91
C ASN A 46 -3.59 0.32 -15.42
N SER A 47 -3.26 0.90 -14.25
CA SER A 47 -4.05 2.01 -13.74
C SER A 47 -3.62 3.33 -14.37
N THR A 48 -4.50 4.32 -14.28
CA THR A 48 -4.16 5.68 -14.66
C THR A 48 -3.38 6.29 -13.49
N PRO A 49 -2.28 7.02 -13.76
CA PRO A 49 -1.55 7.69 -12.69
C PRO A 49 -2.50 8.53 -11.83
N GLY A 50 -2.38 8.37 -10.51
CA GLY A 50 -3.26 9.05 -9.57
C GLY A 50 -4.53 8.31 -9.23
N ASN A 51 -4.81 7.21 -9.91
CA ASN A 51 -6.01 6.42 -9.63
C ASN A 51 -5.95 5.78 -8.24
N TYR A 52 -4.81 5.21 -7.89
CA TYR A 52 -4.59 4.71 -6.54
C TYR A 52 -3.74 5.72 -5.78
N ASP A 53 -4.17 6.07 -4.59
CA ASP A 53 -3.41 6.99 -3.74
C ASP A 53 -2.35 6.25 -2.95
N LEU A 54 -2.59 4.97 -2.68
CA LEU A 54 -1.72 4.20 -1.79
C LEU A 54 -1.97 2.71 -1.97
N VAL A 55 -0.93 1.91 -1.76
CA VAL A 55 -1.02 0.45 -1.77
C VAL A 55 -0.74 -0.08 -0.37
N LEU A 56 -1.65 -0.90 0.16
CA LEU A 56 -1.40 -1.66 1.38
C LEU A 56 -1.01 -3.06 0.93
N MET A 57 0.24 -3.43 1.14
CA MET A 57 0.82 -4.63 0.58
C MET A 57 1.21 -5.64 1.64
N ASP A 58 0.51 -6.78 1.66
CA ASP A 58 0.91 -7.90 2.51
C ASP A 58 2.27 -8.40 2.01
N VAL A 59 3.19 -8.65 2.93
CA VAL A 59 4.53 -9.10 2.52
C VAL A 59 4.60 -10.60 2.28
N GLN A 60 3.70 -11.38 2.89
CA GLN A 60 3.72 -12.84 2.76
C GLN A 60 2.51 -13.34 1.98
N MET A 61 2.70 -13.63 0.71
CA MET A 61 1.63 -14.08 -0.18
C MET A 61 2.16 -15.14 -1.12
N PRO A 62 1.27 -16.01 -1.64
CA PRO A 62 1.69 -16.99 -2.65
C PRO A 62 1.92 -16.29 -3.99
N VAL A 63 2.47 -17.00 -4.93
CA VAL A 63 2.77 -16.56 -6.30
C VAL A 63 3.87 -15.50 -6.32
N MET A 64 3.62 -14.35 -5.69
CA MET A 64 4.60 -13.27 -5.61
C MET A 64 4.37 -12.52 -4.30
N ASN A 65 5.39 -12.47 -3.45
CA ASN A 65 5.27 -11.79 -2.17
C ASN A 65 5.34 -10.26 -2.33
N GLY A 66 5.07 -9.54 -1.25
CA GLY A 66 5.00 -8.09 -1.28
C GLY A 66 6.32 -7.40 -1.61
N TYR A 67 7.43 -7.98 -1.20
CA TYR A 67 8.74 -7.39 -1.50
C TYR A 67 9.02 -7.45 -2.99
N GLU A 68 8.76 -8.60 -3.60
CA GLU A 68 8.96 -8.78 -5.03
C GLU A 68 8.02 -7.88 -5.83
N ALA A 69 6.77 -7.81 -5.43
CA ALA A 69 5.79 -6.95 -6.09
C ALA A 69 6.23 -5.48 -6.03
N THR A 70 6.73 -5.05 -4.87
CA THR A 70 7.19 -3.67 -4.72
C THR A 70 8.34 -3.37 -5.67
N LYS A 71 9.30 -4.30 -5.77
CA LYS A 71 10.42 -4.11 -6.70
C LYS A 71 9.93 -3.94 -8.13
N GLN A 72 8.95 -4.75 -8.53
CA GLN A 72 8.43 -4.67 -9.89
C GLN A 72 7.65 -3.37 -10.12
N ILE A 73 6.90 -2.92 -9.12
CA ILE A 73 6.19 -1.64 -9.24
C ILE A 73 7.20 -0.51 -9.39
N ARG A 74 8.26 -0.51 -8.57
CA ARG A 74 9.30 0.52 -8.64
C ARG A 74 10.04 0.53 -9.97
N ALA A 75 9.99 -0.57 -10.71
CA ALA A 75 10.65 -0.68 -12.02
C ALA A 75 9.73 -0.32 -13.18
N LEU A 76 8.49 0.10 -12.92
CA LEU A 76 7.57 0.49 -13.99
C LEU A 76 8.07 1.74 -14.72
N ASP A 77 7.74 1.83 -16.01
CA ASP A 77 8.20 2.94 -16.84
C ASP A 77 7.62 4.29 -16.45
N ASP A 78 6.37 4.31 -16.02
CA ASP A 78 5.72 5.56 -15.62
C ASP A 78 6.19 5.96 -14.22
N PRO A 79 6.88 7.11 -14.08
CA PRO A 79 7.41 7.51 -12.76
C PRO A 79 6.33 7.71 -11.70
N THR A 80 5.15 8.17 -12.10
CA THR A 80 4.07 8.38 -11.14
C THR A 80 3.59 7.06 -10.57
N LEU A 81 3.49 6.04 -11.41
CA LEU A 81 3.11 4.70 -10.94
C LEU A 81 4.24 4.06 -10.15
N ALA A 82 5.47 4.22 -10.62
CA ALA A 82 6.62 3.61 -9.97
C ALA A 82 6.85 4.15 -8.56
N GLU A 83 6.45 5.38 -8.30
CA GLU A 83 6.66 6.04 -7.01
C GLU A 83 5.45 6.03 -6.09
N ILE A 84 4.43 5.24 -6.43
CA ILE A 84 3.23 5.16 -5.60
C ILE A 84 3.57 4.78 -4.15
N THR A 85 2.85 5.36 -3.19
CA THR A 85 3.09 5.05 -1.79
C THR A 85 2.71 3.61 -1.50
N ILE A 86 3.63 2.84 -0.94
CA ILE A 86 3.41 1.43 -0.60
C ILE A 86 3.72 1.22 0.87
N LEU A 87 2.73 0.73 1.61
CA LEU A 87 2.89 0.40 3.02
C LEU A 87 2.82 -1.11 3.17
N ALA A 88 3.84 -1.69 3.80
CA ALA A 88 3.88 -3.13 4.04
C ALA A 88 2.95 -3.51 5.18
N MET A 89 2.34 -4.68 5.09
CA MET A 89 1.61 -5.28 6.21
C MET A 89 2.33 -6.58 6.55
N THR A 90 2.78 -6.71 7.78
CA THR A 90 3.58 -7.86 8.18
C THR A 90 3.15 -8.41 9.54
N ALA A 91 3.19 -9.74 9.67
CA ALA A 91 2.91 -10.39 10.95
C ALA A 91 4.09 -10.26 11.90
N ASN A 92 5.27 -9.97 11.36
CA ASN A 92 6.50 -9.84 12.14
C ASN A 92 7.14 -8.49 11.87
N ALA A 93 6.91 -7.54 12.77
CA ALA A 93 7.48 -6.20 12.61
C ALA A 93 8.83 -6.10 13.29
N PHE A 94 9.70 -7.08 13.06
CA PHE A 94 11.07 -7.07 13.56
C PHE A 94 11.95 -6.19 12.68
N ASP A 95 13.08 -5.78 13.22
CA ASP A 95 14.00 -4.89 12.50
C ASP A 95 14.40 -5.41 11.13
N GLU A 96 14.56 -6.75 10.99
CA GLU A 96 14.90 -7.34 9.70
C GLU A 96 13.82 -7.12 8.66
N ASP A 97 12.56 -7.27 9.06
CA ASP A 97 11.44 -7.08 8.14
C ASP A 97 11.30 -5.62 7.74
N LYS A 98 11.52 -4.73 8.69
CA LYS A 98 11.51 -3.29 8.41
C LYS A 98 12.59 -2.93 7.42
N LYS A 99 13.78 -3.48 7.62
CA LYS A 99 14.91 -3.23 6.75
C LYS A 99 14.63 -3.72 5.33
N LYS A 100 14.09 -4.95 5.21
CA LYS A 100 13.73 -5.49 3.90
C LYS A 100 12.70 -4.63 3.19
N ALA A 101 11.68 -4.17 3.93
CA ALA A 101 10.66 -3.33 3.36
C ALA A 101 11.25 -2.05 2.79
N MET A 102 12.10 -1.39 3.54
CA MET A 102 12.72 -0.16 3.08
C MET A 102 13.67 -0.39 1.92
N GLU A 103 14.43 -1.48 1.96
CA GLU A 103 15.39 -1.81 0.90
C GLU A 103 14.71 -2.11 -0.42
N CYS A 104 13.52 -2.69 -0.40
CA CYS A 104 12.81 -2.98 -1.66
C CYS A 104 12.01 -1.80 -2.18
N GLY A 105 11.95 -0.72 -1.43
CA GLY A 105 11.29 0.50 -1.89
C GLY A 105 9.94 0.82 -1.27
N MET A 106 9.58 0.16 -0.19
CA MET A 106 8.36 0.48 0.54
C MET A 106 8.54 1.74 1.37
N ASP A 107 7.44 2.44 1.59
CA ASP A 107 7.47 3.73 2.30
C ASP A 107 7.21 3.62 3.80
N GLY A 108 6.68 2.49 4.24
CA GLY A 108 6.42 2.27 5.65
C GLY A 108 5.86 0.88 5.86
N PHE A 109 5.43 0.59 7.07
CA PHE A 109 4.91 -0.73 7.40
C PHE A 109 3.90 -0.66 8.54
N LEU A 110 3.05 -1.69 8.61
CA LEU A 110 2.06 -1.88 9.66
C LEU A 110 2.16 -3.32 10.14
N SER A 111 1.98 -3.52 11.44
CA SER A 111 1.96 -4.87 12.02
C SER A 111 0.57 -5.47 11.88
N LYS A 112 0.51 -6.78 11.70
CA LYS A 112 -0.73 -7.53 11.77
C LYS A 112 -0.87 -8.13 13.17
N PRO A 113 -2.07 -8.25 13.71
CA PRO A 113 -3.35 -7.79 13.14
C PRO A 113 -3.42 -6.27 13.12
N ILE A 114 -4.16 -5.73 12.15
CA ILE A 114 -4.24 -4.27 12.00
C ILE A 114 -5.01 -3.65 13.15
N VAL A 115 -4.39 -2.67 13.79
CA VAL A 115 -5.02 -1.87 14.83
C VAL A 115 -5.50 -0.59 14.18
N ILE A 116 -6.79 -0.30 14.32
CA ILE A 116 -7.41 0.80 13.57
C ILE A 116 -6.72 2.15 13.82
N GLU A 117 -6.38 2.44 15.06
CA GLU A 117 -5.74 3.70 15.39
C GLU A 117 -4.39 3.87 14.71
N GLU A 118 -3.62 2.78 14.69
CA GLU A 118 -2.31 2.79 14.06
C GLU A 118 -2.45 2.92 12.54
N LEU A 119 -3.42 2.20 11.97
CA LEU A 119 -3.69 2.28 10.54
C LEU A 119 -4.04 3.70 10.13
N LEU A 120 -4.97 4.33 10.84
CA LEU A 120 -5.40 5.69 10.50
C LEU A 120 -4.27 6.69 10.65
N ARG A 121 -3.46 6.55 11.70
CA ARG A 121 -2.33 7.43 11.91
C ARG A 121 -1.31 7.32 10.77
N THR A 122 -1.02 6.09 10.37
CA THR A 122 -0.07 5.84 9.30
C THR A 122 -0.60 6.35 7.97
N LEU A 123 -1.88 6.13 7.69
CA LEU A 123 -2.49 6.62 6.46
C LEU A 123 -2.49 8.16 6.43
N GLN A 124 -2.84 8.78 7.53
CA GLN A 124 -2.86 10.24 7.61
C GLN A 124 -1.47 10.81 7.34
N LYS A 125 -0.45 10.22 7.96
CA LYS A 125 0.92 10.66 7.77
C LYS A 125 1.34 10.55 6.30
N ASN A 126 1.03 9.44 5.66
CA ASN A 126 1.47 9.21 4.29
C ASN A 126 0.65 9.96 3.25
N LEU A 127 -0.66 10.07 3.45
CA LEU A 127 -1.52 10.75 2.49
C LEU A 127 -1.44 12.26 2.58
N ASN A 128 -1.12 12.79 3.74
CA ASN A 128 -0.96 14.24 3.88
C ASN A 128 0.33 14.76 3.24
N GLN A 129 1.18 13.86 2.78
CA GLN A 129 2.43 14.21 2.11
C GLN A 129 2.31 14.00 0.61
N VAL A 130 1.12 14.10 0.09
CA VAL A 130 0.88 13.86 -1.33
C VAL A 130 1.64 14.87 -2.19
N PRO A 131 2.36 14.40 -3.19
CA PRO A 131 3.06 15.29 -4.12
C PRO A 131 2.09 16.22 -4.81
N GLY A 132 2.56 17.41 -5.07
CA GLY A 132 1.74 18.41 -5.72
C GLY A 132 0.97 19.28 -4.75
N VAL A 133 1.06 18.91 -3.52
CA VAL A 133 0.50 19.73 -2.45
C VAL A 133 1.66 20.36 -1.76
N SER A 134 2.26 20.63 -1.87
CA SER A 134 3.38 20.88 -1.42
C SER A 134 4.53 20.44 -1.22
N GLU A 135 4.51 19.96 -1.48
CA GLU A 135 5.35 19.47 -1.51
C GLU A 135 6.13 18.96 -1.73
N LYS A 136 6.28 18.86 -2.01
CA LYS A 136 7.08 18.29 -2.10
C LYS A 136 7.70 18.64 -2.32
N SER A 137 7.44 19.46 -2.24
CA SER A 137 7.91 19.65 -2.19
C SER A 137 8.39 19.65 -1.62
N ARG A 138 8.28 19.61 -1.31
CA ARG A 138 8.78 19.40 -0.77
C ARG A 138 9.65 19.23 -0.80
N LYS A 139 9.83 19.60 -1.20
CA LYS A 139 10.50 19.35 -1.26
C LYS A 139 10.89 19.37 -1.34
#